data_7143c137f71eaa6fb1868fd8393eebf4
#
_entry.id   7143c137f71eaa6fb1868fd8393eebf4
#
_cell.length_a   1.000
_cell.length_b   1.000
_cell.length_c   1.000
_cell.angle_alpha   90.00
_cell.angle_beta   90.00
_cell.angle_gamma   90.00
#
_symmetry.space_group_name_H-M   'P 1'
#
loop_
_entity.id
_entity.type
_entity.pdbx_description
1 polymer ?
#
loop_
_entity_poly.entity_id
_entity_poly.type
_entity_poly.pdbx_seq_one_letter_code
_entity_poly.pdbx_strand_id
1 'polypeptide(L)'
;LKTLITGGKSAQAQKILKAFTGDQILLGDYGDMPSFASAQYQFVSLGERNDDTIAHTLLNACLDQQADRLLPLYNFELEAVMRSAILFEEFNIHVLLPDLLHFPLYLSEKITDKNNWAVFDKGELLYAAVPADNLAVLGKEKTLNGVFYMNEAPQEQALFTIA
;
A
#
# COMPACT_ATOMS: atom_id res chain seq x y z
N LEU A 1 -7.81 -12.04 5.00
CA LEU A 1 -8.07 -11.07 3.92
C LEU A 1 -7.14 -11.31 2.73
N LYS A 2 -7.56 -10.88 1.57
CA LYS A 2 -6.76 -10.95 0.35
C LYS A 2 -6.37 -9.53 -0.05
N THR A 3 -5.07 -9.27 -0.15
CA THR A 3 -4.53 -7.94 -0.43
C THR A 3 -3.72 -7.94 -1.72
N LEU A 4 -4.05 -7.02 -2.63
CA LEU A 4 -3.27 -6.78 -3.84
C LEU A 4 -2.27 -5.65 -3.55
N ILE A 5 -0.99 -5.95 -3.74
CA ILE A 5 0.11 -4.98 -3.57
C ILE A 5 0.73 -4.74 -4.95
N THR A 6 0.78 -3.49 -5.39
CA THR A 6 1.44 -3.15 -6.66
C THR A 6 2.96 -3.05 -6.48
N GLY A 7 3.69 -2.97 -7.59
CA GLY A 7 5.15 -3.01 -7.52
C GLY A 7 5.67 -4.37 -7.07
N GLY A 8 4.92 -5.43 -7.33
CA GLY A 8 5.14 -6.76 -6.79
C GLY A 8 6.48 -7.39 -7.16
N LYS A 9 7.12 -6.94 -8.25
CA LYS A 9 8.46 -7.40 -8.63
C LYS A 9 9.59 -6.71 -7.87
N SER A 10 9.27 -5.69 -7.06
CA SER A 10 10.27 -4.88 -6.37
C SER A 10 10.71 -5.49 -5.05
N ALA A 11 11.91 -5.13 -4.61
CA ALA A 11 12.40 -5.48 -3.27
C ALA A 11 11.55 -4.82 -2.17
N GLN A 12 11.00 -3.64 -2.44
CA GLN A 12 10.13 -2.93 -1.50
C GLN A 12 8.86 -3.73 -1.20
N ALA A 13 8.21 -4.30 -2.22
CA ALA A 13 7.03 -5.14 -2.01
C ALA A 13 7.36 -6.39 -1.21
N GLN A 14 8.50 -7.03 -1.47
CA GLN A 14 8.97 -8.19 -0.69
C GLN A 14 9.17 -7.82 0.79
N LYS A 15 9.71 -6.65 1.06
CA LYS A 15 9.93 -6.16 2.42
C LYS A 15 8.61 -6.02 3.18
N ILE A 16 7.57 -5.55 2.52
CA ILE A 16 6.27 -5.29 3.13
C ILE A 16 5.50 -6.58 3.45
N LEU A 17 5.83 -7.69 2.83
CA LEU A 17 5.14 -8.96 3.08
C LEU A 17 5.12 -9.34 4.56
N LYS A 18 6.11 -8.91 5.33
CA LYS A 18 6.18 -9.14 6.78
C LYS A 18 4.96 -8.61 7.53
N ALA A 19 4.33 -7.56 7.01
CA ALA A 19 3.18 -6.94 7.65
C ALA A 19 1.87 -7.69 7.40
N PHE A 20 1.85 -8.62 6.47
CA PHE A 20 0.64 -9.29 6.00
C PHE A 20 0.71 -10.81 6.13
N THR A 21 1.36 -11.31 7.18
CA THR A 21 1.59 -12.76 7.35
C THR A 21 0.32 -13.58 7.48
N GLY A 22 -0.78 -12.96 7.95
CA GLY A 22 -2.08 -13.62 8.05
C GLY A 22 -2.94 -13.53 6.79
N ASP A 23 -2.47 -12.82 5.77
CA ASP A 23 -3.22 -12.55 4.54
C ASP A 23 -2.75 -13.42 3.38
N GLN A 24 -3.62 -13.59 2.41
CA GLN A 24 -3.26 -14.06 1.09
C GLN A 24 -2.85 -12.83 0.26
N ILE A 25 -1.63 -12.84 -0.30
CA ILE A 25 -1.08 -11.68 -1.01
C ILE A 25 -1.04 -11.92 -2.50
N LEU A 26 -1.51 -10.92 -3.24
CA LEU A 26 -1.36 -10.83 -4.69
C LEU A 26 -0.31 -9.76 -4.99
N LEU A 27 0.81 -10.16 -5.57
CA LEU A 27 1.86 -9.23 -5.98
C LEU A 27 1.62 -8.83 -7.43
N GLY A 28 0.99 -7.68 -7.62
CA GLY A 28 0.66 -7.17 -8.94
C GLY A 28 1.76 -6.29 -9.51
N ASP A 29 2.04 -6.44 -10.79
CA ASP A 29 2.96 -5.55 -11.48
C ASP A 29 2.67 -5.52 -12.98
N TYR A 30 3.31 -4.61 -13.67
CA TYR A 30 3.13 -4.41 -15.10
C TYR A 30 4.14 -5.23 -15.90
N GLY A 31 3.72 -5.65 -17.09
CA GLY A 31 4.54 -6.46 -17.96
C GLY A 31 4.57 -7.94 -17.57
N ASP A 32 5.67 -8.61 -17.90
CA ASP A 32 5.82 -10.03 -17.63
C ASP A 32 6.02 -10.33 -16.15
N MET A 33 5.38 -11.41 -15.69
CA MET A 33 5.42 -11.81 -14.29
C MET A 33 6.30 -13.04 -14.09
N PRO A 34 7.00 -13.13 -12.93
CA PRO A 34 7.64 -14.38 -12.53
C PRO A 34 6.63 -15.54 -12.47
N SER A 35 7.07 -16.73 -12.85
CA SER A 35 6.21 -17.91 -12.89
C SER A 35 6.13 -18.67 -11.58
N PHE A 36 6.87 -18.24 -10.55
CA PHE A 36 6.84 -18.92 -9.27
C PHE A 36 5.85 -18.26 -8.30
N ALA A 37 5.35 -19.06 -7.36
CA ALA A 37 4.49 -18.60 -6.28
C ALA A 37 4.89 -19.30 -4.97
N SER A 38 4.55 -18.69 -3.84
CA SER A 38 4.73 -19.29 -2.52
C SER A 38 3.39 -19.55 -1.86
N ALA A 39 3.40 -20.14 -0.68
CA ALA A 39 2.18 -20.33 0.11
C ALA A 39 1.54 -19.01 0.53
N GLN A 40 2.33 -17.94 0.65
CA GLN A 40 1.88 -16.63 1.11
C GLN A 40 1.40 -15.72 -0.04
N TYR A 41 2.02 -15.83 -1.21
CA TYR A 41 1.73 -14.88 -2.30
C TYR A 41 1.77 -15.54 -3.68
N GLN A 42 1.11 -14.89 -4.63
CA GLN A 42 1.23 -15.20 -6.05
C GLN A 42 1.36 -13.90 -6.85
N PHE A 43 2.00 -13.98 -8.01
CA PHE A 43 2.13 -12.84 -8.92
C PHE A 43 0.90 -12.70 -9.81
N VAL A 44 0.51 -11.46 -10.07
CA VAL A 44 -0.61 -11.12 -10.96
C VAL A 44 -0.16 -10.05 -11.94
N SER A 45 -0.33 -10.29 -13.23
CA SER A 45 -0.04 -9.28 -14.23
C SER A 45 -1.14 -8.23 -14.27
N LEU A 46 -0.72 -6.95 -14.27
CA LEU A 46 -1.61 -5.81 -14.47
C LEU A 46 -1.63 -5.36 -15.94
N GLY A 47 -0.98 -6.11 -16.81
CA GLY A 47 -0.85 -5.77 -18.24
C GLY A 47 0.20 -4.70 -18.49
N GLU A 48 0.07 -3.97 -19.57
CA GLU A 48 0.95 -2.85 -19.85
C GLU A 48 0.52 -1.61 -19.08
N ARG A 49 1.50 -0.84 -18.59
CA ARG A 49 1.23 0.41 -17.92
C ARG A 49 0.56 1.39 -18.88
N ASN A 50 -0.60 1.91 -18.49
CA ASN A 50 -1.32 2.95 -19.20
C ASN A 50 -1.79 3.98 -18.20
N ASP A 51 -1.17 5.15 -18.20
CA ASP A 51 -1.42 6.19 -17.21
C ASP A 51 -2.84 6.77 -17.29
N ASP A 52 -3.54 6.56 -18.40
CA ASP A 52 -4.94 7.01 -18.56
C ASP A 52 -5.96 6.08 -17.90
N THR A 53 -5.56 4.85 -17.55
CA THR A 53 -6.48 3.81 -17.06
C THR A 53 -6.04 3.17 -15.75
N ILE A 54 -5.20 3.84 -14.97
CA ILE A 54 -4.60 3.25 -13.75
C ILE A 54 -5.66 2.74 -12.78
N ALA A 55 -6.57 3.60 -12.34
CA ALA A 55 -7.58 3.21 -11.35
C ALA A 55 -8.48 2.09 -11.87
N HIS A 56 -8.87 2.16 -13.14
CA HIS A 56 -9.71 1.15 -13.76
C HIS A 56 -9.01 -0.20 -13.86
N THR A 57 -7.74 -0.20 -14.26
CA THR A 57 -6.92 -1.42 -14.33
C THR A 57 -6.79 -2.08 -12.96
N LEU A 58 -6.51 -1.28 -11.92
CA LEU A 58 -6.36 -1.81 -10.56
C LEU A 58 -7.68 -2.29 -9.98
N LEU A 59 -8.78 -1.58 -10.24
CA LEU A 59 -10.10 -2.04 -9.81
C LEU A 59 -10.44 -3.38 -10.45
N ASN A 60 -10.26 -3.51 -11.75
CA ASN A 60 -10.53 -4.77 -12.45
C ASN A 60 -9.66 -5.91 -11.92
N ALA A 61 -8.38 -5.67 -11.65
CA ALA A 61 -7.50 -6.70 -11.08
C ALA A 61 -8.01 -7.14 -9.71
N CYS A 62 -8.43 -6.19 -8.86
CA CYS A 62 -9.00 -6.51 -7.55
C CYS A 62 -10.27 -7.33 -7.67
N LEU A 63 -11.16 -6.98 -8.59
CA LEU A 63 -12.42 -7.71 -8.80
C LEU A 63 -12.16 -9.11 -9.33
N ASP A 64 -11.30 -9.26 -10.32
CA ASP A 64 -10.96 -10.55 -10.92
C ASP A 64 -10.33 -11.50 -9.91
N GLN A 65 -9.53 -10.97 -9.01
CA GLN A 65 -8.82 -11.76 -7.99
C GLN A 65 -9.58 -11.83 -6.67
N GLN A 66 -10.73 -11.18 -6.55
CA GLN A 66 -11.51 -11.10 -5.32
C GLN A 66 -10.70 -10.53 -4.14
N ALA A 67 -9.91 -9.49 -4.40
CA ALA A 67 -9.13 -8.83 -3.37
C ALA A 67 -10.02 -8.00 -2.44
N ASP A 68 -9.69 -8.00 -1.15
CA ASP A 68 -10.38 -7.19 -0.14
C ASP A 68 -9.72 -5.84 0.06
N ARG A 69 -8.41 -5.77 -0.19
CA ARG A 69 -7.63 -4.53 -0.01
C ARG A 69 -6.70 -4.32 -1.19
N LEU A 70 -6.42 -3.04 -1.46
CA LEU A 70 -5.44 -2.62 -2.46
C LEU A 70 -4.39 -1.73 -1.78
N LEU A 71 -3.12 -2.09 -1.95
CA LEU A 71 -1.98 -1.28 -1.51
C LEU A 71 -1.16 -0.88 -2.73
N PRO A 72 -1.40 0.31 -3.31
CA PRO A 72 -0.59 0.81 -4.42
C PRO A 72 0.74 1.35 -3.89
N LEU A 73 1.85 0.93 -4.50
CA LEU A 73 3.18 1.39 -4.10
C LEU A 73 3.84 2.33 -5.10
N TYR A 74 3.47 2.26 -6.39
CA TYR A 74 4.08 3.15 -7.38
C TYR A 74 3.56 4.57 -7.27
N ASN A 75 4.47 5.54 -7.27
CA ASN A 75 4.10 6.96 -7.26
C ASN A 75 3.09 7.32 -8.34
N PHE A 76 3.24 6.77 -9.54
CA PHE A 76 2.35 7.11 -10.65
C PHE A 76 0.91 6.62 -10.47
N GLU A 77 0.67 5.70 -9.54
CA GLU A 77 -0.66 5.16 -9.27
C GLU A 77 -1.45 5.97 -8.24
N LEU A 78 -0.76 6.66 -7.34
CA LEU A 78 -1.34 7.14 -6.09
C LEU A 78 -2.49 8.10 -6.29
N GLU A 79 -2.29 9.15 -7.07
CA GLU A 79 -3.32 10.17 -7.26
C GLU A 79 -4.57 9.60 -7.93
N ALA A 80 -4.39 8.79 -8.98
CA ALA A 80 -5.52 8.18 -9.68
C ALA A 80 -6.34 7.28 -8.76
N VAL A 81 -5.68 6.48 -7.93
CA VAL A 81 -6.36 5.59 -6.99
C VAL A 81 -7.06 6.38 -5.88
N MET A 82 -6.40 7.41 -5.32
CA MET A 82 -7.03 8.25 -4.30
C MET A 82 -8.28 8.96 -4.82
N ARG A 83 -8.26 9.44 -6.06
CA ARG A 83 -9.44 10.07 -6.68
C ARG A 83 -10.59 9.07 -6.85
N SER A 84 -10.30 7.80 -6.96
CA SER A 84 -11.29 6.73 -7.18
C SER A 84 -11.56 5.91 -5.92
N ALA A 85 -11.07 6.31 -4.75
CA ALA A 85 -11.16 5.51 -3.53
C ALA A 85 -12.61 5.16 -3.17
N ILE A 86 -13.54 6.08 -3.38
CA ILE A 86 -14.97 5.84 -3.12
C ILE A 86 -15.50 4.73 -4.03
N LEU A 87 -15.07 4.71 -5.29
CA LEU A 87 -15.48 3.65 -6.23
C LEU A 87 -14.97 2.27 -5.75
N PHE A 88 -13.74 2.18 -5.28
CA PHE A 88 -13.22 0.93 -4.71
C PHE A 88 -14.06 0.49 -3.50
N GLU A 89 -14.39 1.41 -2.61
CA GLU A 89 -15.21 1.11 -1.43
C GLU A 89 -16.61 0.59 -1.83
N GLU A 90 -17.19 1.09 -2.90
CA GLU A 90 -18.48 0.61 -3.41
C GLU A 90 -18.42 -0.88 -3.80
N PHE A 91 -17.25 -1.38 -4.16
CA PHE A 91 -17.02 -2.80 -4.45
C PHE A 91 -16.42 -3.56 -3.26
N ASN A 92 -16.46 -2.97 -2.07
CA ASN A 92 -15.91 -3.56 -0.84
C ASN A 92 -14.40 -3.83 -0.92
N ILE A 93 -13.67 -2.97 -1.66
CA ILE A 93 -12.22 -3.01 -1.76
C ILE A 93 -11.67 -1.82 -0.97
N HIS A 94 -10.96 -2.08 0.11
CA HIS A 94 -10.37 -1.02 0.92
C HIS A 94 -9.01 -0.61 0.37
N VAL A 95 -8.86 0.67 0.03
CA VAL A 95 -7.59 1.23 -0.45
C VAL A 95 -6.74 1.67 0.74
N LEU A 96 -5.54 1.11 0.85
CA LEU A 96 -4.58 1.44 1.92
C LEU A 96 -3.74 2.65 1.52
N LEU A 97 -4.38 3.82 1.45
CA LEU A 97 -3.77 5.11 1.16
C LEU A 97 -4.45 6.20 2.00
N PRO A 98 -3.76 7.31 2.30
CA PRO A 98 -4.43 8.50 2.82
C PRO A 98 -5.39 9.05 1.76
N ASP A 99 -6.33 9.90 2.21
CA ASP A 99 -7.19 10.59 1.26
C ASP A 99 -6.41 11.69 0.51
N LEU A 100 -7.00 12.16 -0.60
CA LEU A 100 -6.35 13.13 -1.46
C LEU A 100 -6.08 14.46 -0.74
N LEU A 101 -6.94 14.85 0.19
CA LEU A 101 -6.79 16.08 0.96
C LEU A 101 -5.55 16.04 1.87
N HIS A 102 -5.28 14.91 2.52
CA HIS A 102 -4.18 14.73 3.46
C HIS A 102 -2.89 14.25 2.81
N PHE A 103 -2.96 13.75 1.58
CA PHE A 103 -1.81 13.22 0.85
C PHE A 103 -0.58 14.14 0.90
N PRO A 104 -0.69 15.48 0.67
CA PRO A 104 0.49 16.35 0.70
C PRO A 104 1.26 16.34 2.02
N LEU A 105 0.60 16.01 3.13
CA LEU A 105 1.25 15.92 4.44
C LEU A 105 2.28 14.78 4.53
N TYR A 106 2.18 13.80 3.64
CA TYR A 106 2.97 12.57 3.69
C TYR A 106 3.98 12.46 2.55
N LEU A 107 4.32 13.59 1.93
CA LEU A 107 5.33 13.66 0.85
C LEU A 107 6.70 14.11 1.35
N SER A 108 6.99 14.00 2.65
CA SER A 108 8.23 14.49 3.23
C SER A 108 9.45 13.74 2.72
N GLU A 109 10.45 14.48 2.25
CA GLU A 109 11.77 13.93 1.88
C GLU A 109 12.73 13.90 3.06
N LYS A 110 12.31 14.33 4.24
CA LYS A 110 13.16 14.42 5.43
C LYS A 110 13.37 13.11 6.16
N ILE A 111 12.67 12.06 5.75
CA ILE A 111 12.80 10.75 6.35
C ILE A 111 14.12 10.12 5.91
N THR A 112 14.99 9.84 6.86
CA THR A 112 16.31 9.27 6.60
C THR A 112 16.41 7.77 6.91
N ASP A 113 15.65 7.29 7.89
CA ASP A 113 15.67 5.88 8.26
C ASP A 113 14.59 5.09 7.50
N LYS A 114 15.01 4.43 6.44
CA LYS A 114 14.13 3.60 5.61
C LYS A 114 13.80 2.24 6.24
N ASN A 115 14.37 1.92 7.39
CA ASN A 115 14.06 0.69 8.12
C ASN A 115 12.95 0.89 9.15
N ASN A 116 12.61 2.13 9.49
CA ASN A 116 11.51 2.43 10.41
C ASN A 116 10.24 2.73 9.60
N TRP A 117 9.42 1.71 9.43
CA TRP A 117 8.14 1.80 8.70
C TRP A 117 7.05 1.03 9.43
N ALA A 118 5.82 1.43 9.19
CA ALA A 118 4.66 0.83 9.82
C ALA A 118 3.47 0.79 8.86
N VAL A 119 2.56 -0.13 9.10
CA VAL A 119 1.34 -0.31 8.29
C VAL A 119 0.12 -0.04 9.16
N PHE A 120 -0.78 0.77 8.64
CA PHE A 120 -2.04 1.11 9.30
C PHE A 120 -3.22 0.84 8.36
N ASP A 121 -4.32 0.39 8.94
CA ASP A 121 -5.58 0.21 8.23
C ASP A 121 -6.66 0.99 8.98
N LYS A 122 -7.12 2.10 8.39
CA LYS A 122 -8.14 3.01 8.96
C LYS A 122 -7.79 3.43 10.40
N GLY A 123 -6.54 3.77 10.61
CA GLY A 123 -6.01 4.20 11.91
C GLY A 123 -5.54 3.08 12.82
N GLU A 124 -5.77 1.84 12.46
CA GLU A 124 -5.36 0.70 13.26
C GLU A 124 -3.98 0.20 12.86
N LEU A 125 -3.07 0.08 13.83
CA LEU A 125 -1.72 -0.40 13.58
C LEU A 125 -1.74 -1.89 13.29
N LEU A 126 -1.30 -2.29 12.08
CA LEU A 126 -1.17 -3.69 11.70
C LEU A 126 0.22 -4.24 11.94
N TYR A 127 1.26 -3.42 11.73
CA TYR A 127 2.64 -3.85 11.84
C TYR A 127 3.57 -2.65 12.02
N ALA A 128 4.62 -2.84 12.81
CA ALA A 128 5.69 -1.86 12.96
C ALA A 128 7.04 -2.57 12.86
N ALA A 129 7.89 -2.13 11.93
CA ALA A 129 9.25 -2.68 11.78
C ALA A 129 10.10 -2.34 12.99
N VAL A 130 9.89 -1.15 13.58
CA VAL A 130 10.51 -0.73 14.84
C VAL A 130 9.38 -0.43 15.82
N PRO A 131 9.03 -1.37 16.71
CA PRO A 131 7.94 -1.18 17.65
C PRO A 131 8.18 0.01 18.59
N ALA A 132 7.11 0.78 18.85
CA ALA A 132 7.12 1.87 19.81
C ALA A 132 5.72 2.01 20.43
N ASP A 133 5.65 2.35 21.71
CA ASP A 133 4.40 2.38 22.46
C ASP A 133 3.38 3.39 21.95
N ASN A 134 3.86 4.48 21.30
CA ASN A 134 3.01 5.55 20.82
C ASN A 134 2.41 5.33 19.43
N LEU A 135 2.83 4.28 18.70
CA LEU A 135 2.42 4.09 17.30
C LEU A 135 0.93 3.82 17.14
N ALA A 136 0.36 2.99 18.00
CA ALA A 136 -1.07 2.67 17.95
C ALA A 136 -1.93 3.92 18.18
N VAL A 137 -1.55 4.75 19.14
CA VAL A 137 -2.23 6.01 19.47
C VAL A 137 -2.09 6.99 18.30
N LEU A 138 -0.88 7.15 17.77
CA LEU A 138 -0.60 8.02 16.64
C LEU A 138 -1.45 7.65 15.41
N GLY A 139 -1.54 6.36 15.11
CA GLY A 139 -2.33 5.86 14.00
C GLY A 139 -3.80 6.25 14.12
N LYS A 140 -4.36 6.14 15.32
CA LYS A 140 -5.75 6.50 15.57
C LYS A 140 -5.97 8.00 15.54
N GLU A 141 -5.08 8.78 16.14
CA GLU A 141 -5.18 10.24 16.16
C GLU A 141 -5.15 10.85 14.77
N LYS A 142 -4.26 10.36 13.92
CA LYS A 142 -4.09 10.86 12.56
C LYS A 142 -4.92 10.08 11.54
N THR A 143 -5.60 9.03 11.96
CA THR A 143 -6.33 8.11 11.07
C THR A 143 -5.44 7.64 9.92
N LEU A 144 -4.23 7.17 10.26
CA LEU A 144 -3.27 6.72 9.27
C LEU A 144 -3.80 5.51 8.51
N ASN A 145 -3.61 5.52 7.20
CA ASN A 145 -4.11 4.48 6.33
C ASN A 145 -3.10 4.24 5.21
N GLY A 146 -2.42 3.11 5.24
CA GLY A 146 -1.37 2.77 4.30
C GLY A 146 -0.06 2.38 4.98
N VAL A 147 1.02 2.44 4.22
CA VAL A 147 2.38 2.14 4.69
C VAL A 147 3.17 3.43 4.76
N PHE A 148 3.78 3.69 5.90
CA PHE A 148 4.50 4.94 6.15
C PHE A 148 5.89 4.67 6.69
N TYR A 149 6.87 5.45 6.23
CA TYR A 149 8.10 5.62 6.97
C TYR A 149 7.82 6.51 8.18
N MET A 150 8.39 6.15 9.32
CA MET A 150 8.16 6.83 10.59
C MET A 150 9.45 7.54 11.02
N ASN A 151 9.35 8.83 11.32
CA ASN A 151 10.44 9.61 11.88
C ASN A 151 10.05 10.08 13.27
N GLU A 152 10.95 9.94 14.27
CA GLU A 152 10.62 10.23 15.66
C GLU A 152 10.95 11.66 16.07
N ALA A 153 12.01 12.25 15.52
CA ALA A 153 12.48 13.57 15.92
C ALA A 153 12.98 14.37 14.71
N PRO A 154 12.15 15.23 14.09
CA PRO A 154 10.73 15.51 14.41
C PRO A 154 9.82 14.34 14.09
N GLN A 155 8.69 14.27 14.81
CA GLN A 155 7.69 13.22 14.54
C GLN A 155 7.00 13.51 13.21
N GLU A 156 7.35 12.76 12.19
CA GLU A 156 6.81 12.89 10.84
C GLU A 156 6.55 11.51 10.25
N GLN A 157 5.60 11.45 9.34
CA GLN A 157 5.32 10.25 8.56
C GLN A 157 5.43 10.59 7.09
N ALA A 158 6.03 9.70 6.31
CA ALA A 158 6.08 9.83 4.86
C ALA A 158 5.60 8.53 4.22
N LEU A 159 4.83 8.67 3.15
CA LEU A 159 4.27 7.50 2.47
C LEU A 159 5.39 6.64 1.87
N PHE A 160 5.30 5.34 2.09
CA PHE A 160 6.22 4.35 1.54
C PHE A 160 5.84 4.13 0.07
N THR A 161 6.72 4.50 -0.84
CA THR A 161 6.41 4.44 -2.28
C THR A 161 7.60 3.95 -3.10
N ILE A 162 7.30 3.55 -4.34
CA ILE A 162 8.27 3.19 -5.37
C ILE A 162 8.19 4.25 -6.46
N ALA A 163 9.34 4.79 -6.83
CA ALA A 163 9.43 5.82 -7.87
C ALA A 163 9.03 5.29 -9.26
#